data_10815238f10219a62626d73ea738b89e
#
_entry.id   10815238f10219a62626d73ea738b89e
#
_cell.length_a   1.000
_cell.length_b   1.000
_cell.length_c   1.000
_cell.angle_alpha   90.00
_cell.angle_beta   90.00
_cell.angle_gamma   90.00
#
_symmetry.space_group_name_H-M   'P 1'
#
loop_
_entity.id
_entity.type
_entity.pdbx_description
1 polymer ?
#
loop_
_entity_poly.entity_id
_entity_poly.type
_entity_poly.pdbx_seq_one_letter_code
_entity_poly.pdbx_strand_id
1 'polypeptide(L)'
;MHKIVVMGRGLFGSAAARHLAEAEDGIACIGPDEPTSRVAHSGVFASHYDEGRMTRNVDPVWEWATTARQAIARYHDLEERSGVKFYSPVGYLGLGHPASTYNARCAETGEAQGAAIERLDAATIRARYPFLSISDNADGLVESGGAGHIGPRKMVQAQTLLAERAGATMIREAARAIRTVSSGVEVDLWDGSVVQAERVLVTAGAFTKACGLSPKHLGVTVYGRTVVLVGIEGEAIDALKNMPTMIDSNIGAYILPPITYPDGHSYLKIGIGTEADPQFADLDNLQNWFKG
;
A
#
# COMPACT_ATOMS: atom_id res chain seq x y z
N MET A 1 -12.86 26.29 -12.31
CA MET A 1 -11.48 26.24 -11.78
C MET A 1 -11.55 25.64 -10.38
N HIS A 2 -10.76 24.60 -10.11
CA HIS A 2 -10.68 23.96 -8.79
C HIS A 2 -9.70 24.73 -7.89
N LYS A 3 -9.89 24.63 -6.57
CA LYS A 3 -8.94 25.19 -5.60
C LYS A 3 -7.67 24.35 -5.53
N ILE A 4 -7.84 23.03 -5.42
CA ILE A 4 -6.74 22.05 -5.41
C ILE A 4 -7.10 20.87 -6.30
N VAL A 5 -6.18 20.48 -7.17
CA VAL A 5 -6.22 19.22 -7.90
C VAL A 5 -5.22 18.25 -7.30
N VAL A 6 -5.68 17.09 -6.89
CA VAL A 6 -4.83 15.94 -6.50
C VAL A 6 -4.61 15.08 -7.74
N MET A 7 -3.38 14.97 -8.19
CA MET A 7 -3.02 14.24 -9.40
C MET A 7 -2.42 12.88 -9.07
N GLY A 8 -3.17 11.82 -9.35
CA GLY A 8 -2.90 10.45 -8.99
C GLY A 8 -3.92 9.92 -7.98
N ARG A 9 -4.81 9.01 -8.37
CA ARG A 9 -5.91 8.47 -7.55
C ARG A 9 -5.55 7.08 -6.96
N GLY A 10 -4.28 6.90 -6.58
CA GLY A 10 -3.80 5.73 -5.85
C GLY A 10 -4.00 5.88 -4.34
N LEU A 11 -3.27 5.07 -3.54
CA LEU A 11 -3.35 5.08 -2.07
C LEU A 11 -3.12 6.49 -1.47
N PHE A 12 -2.10 7.19 -1.93
CA PHE A 12 -1.81 8.55 -1.44
C PHE A 12 -2.83 9.57 -1.92
N GLY A 13 -3.18 9.54 -3.20
CA GLY A 13 -4.05 10.56 -3.77
C GLY A 13 -5.49 10.46 -3.32
N SER A 14 -6.05 9.25 -3.20
CA SER A 14 -7.41 9.08 -2.67
C SER A 14 -7.52 9.55 -1.21
N ALA A 15 -6.50 9.26 -0.38
CA ALA A 15 -6.44 9.75 0.99
C ALA A 15 -6.29 11.28 1.06
N ALA A 16 -5.40 11.84 0.24
CA ALA A 16 -5.21 13.30 0.17
C ALA A 16 -6.49 14.01 -0.29
N ALA A 17 -7.16 13.50 -1.33
CA ALA A 17 -8.42 14.05 -1.82
C ALA A 17 -9.50 14.06 -0.75
N ARG A 18 -9.63 12.96 0.04
CA ARG A 18 -10.58 12.90 1.15
C ARG A 18 -10.24 13.94 2.23
N HIS A 19 -8.98 13.98 2.69
CA HIS A 19 -8.59 14.94 3.73
C HIS A 19 -8.81 16.40 3.32
N LEU A 20 -8.49 16.73 2.06
CA LEU A 20 -8.69 18.07 1.54
C LEU A 20 -10.17 18.42 1.40
N ALA A 21 -10.98 17.49 0.86
CA ALA A 21 -12.42 17.73 0.67
C ALA A 21 -13.19 17.83 2.00
N GLU A 22 -12.74 17.14 3.06
CA GLU A 22 -13.29 17.29 4.41
C GLU A 22 -12.96 18.67 5.04
N ALA A 23 -11.95 19.35 4.53
CA ALA A 23 -11.50 20.65 5.05
C ALA A 23 -11.89 21.84 4.16
N GLU A 24 -12.04 21.65 2.85
CA GLU A 24 -12.21 22.73 1.87
C GLU A 24 -13.05 22.29 0.67
N ASP A 25 -13.80 23.24 0.09
CA ASP A 25 -14.50 23.06 -1.18
C ASP A 25 -13.54 23.20 -2.38
N GLY A 26 -14.00 22.78 -3.57
CA GLY A 26 -13.28 22.97 -4.83
C GLY A 26 -12.12 22.00 -5.04
N ILE A 27 -12.19 20.82 -4.43
CA ILE A 27 -11.20 19.76 -4.59
C ILE A 27 -11.55 18.86 -5.78
N ALA A 28 -10.55 18.52 -6.61
CA ALA A 28 -10.68 17.48 -7.61
C ALA A 28 -9.53 16.45 -7.48
N CYS A 29 -9.80 15.22 -7.89
CA CYS A 29 -8.80 14.15 -7.91
C CYS A 29 -8.78 13.52 -9.30
N ILE A 30 -7.61 13.50 -9.93
CA ILE A 30 -7.39 12.99 -11.29
C ILE A 30 -6.70 11.62 -11.21
N GLY A 31 -7.22 10.63 -11.93
CA GLY A 31 -6.57 9.33 -12.08
C GLY A 31 -7.51 8.30 -12.68
N PRO A 32 -7.03 7.42 -13.55
CA PRO A 32 -7.85 6.40 -14.20
C PRO A 32 -8.35 5.38 -13.18
N ASP A 33 -9.37 4.64 -13.59
CA ASP A 33 -9.80 3.41 -12.90
C ASP A 33 -8.81 2.26 -13.16
N GLU A 34 -8.94 1.18 -12.40
CA GLU A 34 -8.17 -0.04 -12.64
C GLU A 34 -8.54 -0.61 -14.02
N PRO A 35 -7.55 -0.96 -14.86
CA PRO A 35 -7.82 -1.49 -16.18
C PRO A 35 -8.52 -2.87 -16.10
N THR A 36 -9.49 -3.09 -16.96
CA THR A 36 -10.22 -4.37 -17.05
C THR A 36 -9.36 -5.53 -17.58
N SER A 37 -8.31 -5.21 -18.32
CA SER A 37 -7.34 -6.17 -18.82
C SER A 37 -5.93 -5.63 -18.65
N ARG A 38 -5.12 -6.30 -17.83
CA ARG A 38 -3.72 -5.95 -17.61
C ARG A 38 -2.91 -6.06 -18.91
N VAL A 39 -3.07 -7.15 -19.65
CA VAL A 39 -2.31 -7.44 -20.88
C VAL A 39 -2.62 -6.45 -21.99
N ALA A 40 -3.86 -6.00 -22.11
CA ALA A 40 -4.29 -5.05 -23.13
C ALA A 40 -4.10 -3.58 -22.71
N HIS A 41 -3.69 -3.31 -21.48
CA HIS A 41 -3.57 -1.96 -20.96
C HIS A 41 -2.43 -1.17 -21.62
N SER A 42 -2.69 0.07 -22.02
CA SER A 42 -1.73 0.97 -22.66
C SER A 42 -1.64 2.33 -21.96
N GLY A 43 -1.88 2.38 -20.67
CA GLY A 43 -1.89 3.63 -19.90
C GLY A 43 -1.04 3.56 -18.64
N VAL A 44 -1.20 4.56 -17.79
CA VAL A 44 -0.68 4.54 -16.44
C VAL A 44 -1.49 3.58 -15.56
N PHE A 45 -0.86 3.02 -14.54
CA PHE A 45 -1.48 2.08 -13.62
C PHE A 45 -1.13 2.44 -12.18
N ALA A 46 -1.77 1.81 -11.20
CA ALA A 46 -1.50 2.08 -9.81
C ALA A 46 -0.97 0.84 -9.07
N SER A 47 -0.28 1.07 -7.97
CA SER A 47 0.31 0.00 -7.15
C SER A 47 -0.69 -0.68 -6.21
N HIS A 48 -1.94 -0.22 -6.17
CA HIS A 48 -2.97 -0.74 -5.26
C HIS A 48 -3.85 -1.84 -5.86
N TYR A 49 -3.58 -2.30 -7.07
CA TYR A 49 -4.34 -3.36 -7.73
C TYR A 49 -4.02 -4.73 -7.13
N ASP A 50 -4.39 -4.91 -5.86
CA ASP A 50 -4.03 -6.06 -5.04
C ASP A 50 -5.01 -6.21 -3.86
N GLU A 51 -5.06 -7.40 -3.23
CA GLU A 51 -5.97 -7.71 -2.13
C GLU A 51 -5.30 -7.71 -0.76
N GLY A 52 -3.98 -7.70 -0.70
CA GLY A 52 -3.26 -7.75 0.57
C GLY A 52 -2.05 -6.86 0.65
N ARG A 53 -1.98 -6.01 1.67
CA ARG A 53 -0.79 -5.25 2.04
C ARG A 53 -0.65 -5.21 3.55
N MET A 54 0.53 -5.56 4.04
CA MET A 54 0.83 -5.56 5.48
C MET A 54 0.67 -4.17 6.07
N THR A 55 0.15 -4.12 7.29
CA THR A 55 0.11 -2.94 8.16
C THR A 55 0.51 -3.35 9.58
N ARG A 56 1.34 -2.54 10.27
CA ARG A 56 1.84 -2.83 11.61
C ARG A 56 2.32 -1.56 12.29
N ASN A 57 2.29 -1.52 13.62
CA ASN A 57 2.79 -0.39 14.41
C ASN A 57 4.32 -0.45 14.65
N VAL A 58 4.93 -1.63 14.45
CA VAL A 58 6.37 -1.83 14.64
C VAL A 58 7.11 -1.76 13.30
N ASP A 59 8.18 -0.99 13.27
CA ASP A 59 9.08 -0.89 12.11
C ASP A 59 10.46 -0.46 12.61
N PRO A 60 11.58 -0.91 12.02
CA PRO A 60 12.92 -0.47 12.43
C PRO A 60 13.17 1.02 12.14
N VAL A 61 12.32 1.66 11.34
CA VAL A 61 12.36 3.10 11.01
C VAL A 61 11.24 3.83 11.74
N TRP A 62 11.62 4.79 12.58
CA TRP A 62 10.70 5.54 13.45
C TRP A 62 9.54 6.20 12.71
N GLU A 63 9.83 6.86 11.59
CA GLU A 63 8.84 7.58 10.79
C GLU A 63 7.80 6.64 10.19
N TRP A 64 8.22 5.44 9.78
CA TRP A 64 7.31 4.41 9.26
C TRP A 64 6.40 3.86 10.36
N ALA A 65 6.94 3.55 11.54
CA ALA A 65 6.16 3.09 12.69
C ALA A 65 5.14 4.16 13.11
N THR A 66 5.56 5.43 13.20
CA THR A 66 4.69 6.55 13.59
C THR A 66 3.54 6.76 12.60
N THR A 67 3.84 6.80 11.30
CA THR A 67 2.82 7.02 10.27
C THR A 67 1.87 5.82 10.13
N ALA A 68 2.38 4.59 10.25
CA ALA A 68 1.57 3.38 10.25
C ALA A 68 0.58 3.36 11.42
N ARG A 69 1.05 3.69 12.64
CA ARG A 69 0.19 3.80 13.83
C ARG A 69 -0.93 4.82 13.65
N GLN A 70 -0.63 5.99 13.11
CA GLN A 70 -1.64 7.00 12.81
C GLN A 70 -2.66 6.52 11.78
N ALA A 71 -2.22 5.78 10.76
CA ALA A 71 -3.09 5.20 9.75
C ALA A 71 -4.00 4.11 10.34
N ILE A 72 -3.43 3.16 11.10
CA ILE A 72 -4.17 2.07 11.76
C ILE A 72 -5.27 2.60 12.68
N ALA A 73 -4.98 3.65 13.44
CA ALA A 73 -5.96 4.29 14.32
C ALA A 73 -7.19 4.85 13.59
N ARG A 74 -7.12 5.05 12.26
CA ARG A 74 -8.21 5.57 11.42
C ARG A 74 -8.98 4.50 10.67
N TYR A 75 -8.48 3.27 10.59
CA TYR A 75 -9.06 2.26 9.71
C TYR A 75 -10.52 1.93 10.04
N HIS A 76 -10.87 1.73 11.31
CA HIS A 76 -12.25 1.46 11.72
C HIS A 76 -13.21 2.61 11.40
N ASP A 77 -12.83 3.87 11.68
CA ASP A 77 -13.61 5.05 11.31
C ASP A 77 -13.84 5.13 9.80
N LEU A 78 -12.79 4.88 9.00
CA LEU A 78 -12.91 4.88 7.54
C LEU A 78 -13.82 3.76 7.03
N GLU A 79 -13.74 2.56 7.60
CA GLU A 79 -14.63 1.45 7.27
C GLU A 79 -16.09 1.75 7.62
N GLU A 80 -16.33 2.28 8.81
CA GLU A 80 -17.67 2.63 9.29
C GLU A 80 -18.30 3.71 8.41
N ARG A 81 -17.60 4.80 8.18
CA ARG A 81 -18.08 5.95 7.39
C ARG A 81 -18.27 5.61 5.91
N SER A 82 -17.37 4.81 5.33
CA SER A 82 -17.47 4.42 3.92
C SER A 82 -18.45 3.29 3.66
N GLY A 83 -18.61 2.38 4.62
CA GLY A 83 -19.29 1.10 4.46
C GLY A 83 -18.45 0.03 3.77
N VAL A 84 -17.16 0.30 3.50
CA VAL A 84 -16.23 -0.61 2.80
C VAL A 84 -15.26 -1.24 3.79
N LYS A 85 -15.30 -2.57 3.92
CA LYS A 85 -14.38 -3.33 4.77
C LYS A 85 -13.09 -3.61 4.01
N PHE A 86 -11.96 -3.14 4.54
CA PHE A 86 -10.64 -3.30 3.94
C PHE A 86 -9.54 -3.75 4.92
N TYR A 87 -9.80 -3.74 6.21
CA TYR A 87 -8.82 -3.99 7.25
C TYR A 87 -9.05 -5.31 7.97
N SER A 88 -8.00 -6.11 8.12
CA SER A 88 -7.98 -7.40 8.81
C SER A 88 -6.89 -7.40 9.88
N PRO A 89 -7.23 -7.22 11.16
CA PRO A 89 -6.27 -7.16 12.28
C PRO A 89 -5.83 -8.56 12.73
N VAL A 90 -5.17 -9.31 11.87
CA VAL A 90 -4.71 -10.69 12.12
C VAL A 90 -3.42 -10.77 12.93
N GLY A 91 -2.84 -9.64 13.31
CA GLY A 91 -1.55 -9.58 14.00
C GLY A 91 -0.35 -9.57 13.06
N TYR A 92 0.83 -9.48 13.68
CA TYR A 92 2.13 -9.52 13.01
C TYR A 92 3.09 -10.43 13.77
N LEU A 93 3.91 -11.18 13.04
CA LEU A 93 5.03 -11.96 13.55
C LEU A 93 6.30 -11.61 12.78
N GLY A 94 7.26 -10.98 13.42
CA GLY A 94 8.63 -10.86 12.93
C GLY A 94 9.42 -12.10 13.31
N LEU A 95 9.93 -12.84 12.31
CA LEU A 95 10.84 -13.96 12.50
C LEU A 95 12.28 -13.52 12.22
N GLY A 96 13.21 -14.00 13.03
CA GLY A 96 14.62 -13.70 12.86
C GLY A 96 15.52 -14.72 13.55
N HIS A 97 16.80 -14.45 13.47
CA HIS A 97 17.83 -15.07 14.29
C HIS A 97 18.22 -14.10 15.40
N PRO A 98 18.60 -14.52 16.62
CA PRO A 98 18.97 -13.62 17.70
C PRO A 98 20.09 -12.62 17.38
N ALA A 99 20.93 -12.94 16.40
CA ALA A 99 21.93 -12.01 15.87
C ALA A 99 21.37 -10.97 14.90
N SER A 100 20.11 -11.11 14.46
CA SER A 100 19.45 -10.13 13.58
C SER A 100 19.06 -8.88 14.38
N THR A 101 19.44 -7.72 13.90
CA THR A 101 19.06 -6.45 14.53
C THR A 101 17.63 -6.01 14.16
N TYR A 102 16.97 -6.67 13.20
CA TYR A 102 15.68 -6.25 12.69
C TYR A 102 14.59 -6.28 13.77
N ASN A 103 14.36 -7.44 14.40
CA ASN A 103 13.36 -7.58 15.47
C ASN A 103 13.69 -6.70 16.68
N ALA A 104 14.99 -6.57 17.02
CA ALA A 104 15.43 -5.72 18.12
C ALA A 104 15.04 -4.24 17.89
N ARG A 105 15.31 -3.71 16.69
CA ARG A 105 14.95 -2.33 16.31
C ARG A 105 13.44 -2.14 16.18
N CYS A 106 12.71 -3.12 15.67
CA CYS A 106 11.24 -3.09 15.65
C CYS A 106 10.66 -3.03 17.07
N ALA A 107 11.23 -3.79 18.01
CA ALA A 107 10.79 -3.76 19.38
C ALA A 107 11.11 -2.43 20.06
N GLU A 108 12.31 -1.90 19.87
CA GLU A 108 12.71 -0.58 20.41
C GLU A 108 11.77 0.54 19.98
N THR A 109 11.48 0.64 18.67
CA THR A 109 10.52 1.63 18.16
C THR A 109 9.10 1.37 18.64
N GLY A 110 8.68 0.10 18.69
CA GLY A 110 7.35 -0.29 19.17
C GLY A 110 7.14 0.04 20.64
N GLU A 111 8.08 -0.30 21.51
CA GLU A 111 8.05 0.01 22.94
C GLU A 111 7.98 1.52 23.18
N ALA A 112 8.84 2.28 22.50
CA ALA A 112 8.88 3.74 22.62
C ALA A 112 7.56 4.41 22.18
N GLN A 113 6.79 3.77 21.29
CA GLN A 113 5.48 4.24 20.83
C GLN A 113 4.30 3.58 21.53
N GLY A 114 4.53 2.68 22.49
CA GLY A 114 3.50 1.98 23.25
C GLY A 114 2.74 0.94 22.43
N ALA A 115 3.39 0.29 21.46
CA ALA A 115 2.81 -0.86 20.77
C ALA A 115 2.73 -2.08 21.70
N ALA A 116 1.66 -2.88 21.55
CA ALA A 116 1.50 -4.13 22.30
C ALA A 116 2.35 -5.24 21.63
N ILE A 117 3.56 -5.45 22.13
CA ILE A 117 4.51 -6.40 21.59
C ILE A 117 4.90 -7.47 22.60
N GLU A 118 5.28 -8.64 22.09
CA GLU A 118 5.76 -9.79 22.85
C GLU A 118 6.95 -10.42 22.14
N ARG A 119 8.04 -10.74 22.87
CA ARG A 119 9.17 -11.50 22.31
C ARG A 119 8.96 -12.98 22.58
N LEU A 120 9.21 -13.80 21.59
CA LEU A 120 9.02 -15.24 21.63
C LEU A 120 10.35 -15.98 21.34
N ASP A 121 10.60 -17.03 22.09
CA ASP A 121 11.61 -18.02 21.74
C ASP A 121 11.08 -19.05 20.72
N ALA A 122 11.96 -19.87 20.17
CA ALA A 122 11.62 -20.86 19.17
C ALA A 122 10.59 -21.89 19.67
N ALA A 123 10.63 -22.30 20.96
CA ALA A 123 9.69 -23.26 21.52
C ALA A 123 8.27 -22.67 21.57
N THR A 124 8.15 -21.43 22.00
CA THR A 124 6.89 -20.69 22.07
C THR A 124 6.31 -20.42 20.67
N ILE A 125 7.18 -20.08 19.70
CA ILE A 125 6.75 -19.89 18.29
C ILE A 125 6.16 -21.19 17.75
N ARG A 126 6.83 -22.34 17.90
CA ARG A 126 6.33 -23.63 17.43
C ARG A 126 5.00 -24.04 18.08
N ALA A 127 4.86 -23.76 19.37
CA ALA A 127 3.62 -24.06 20.09
C ALA A 127 2.44 -23.17 19.61
N ARG A 128 2.69 -21.89 19.35
CA ARG A 128 1.67 -20.92 18.92
C ARG A 128 1.33 -21.02 17.44
N TYR A 129 2.32 -21.34 16.60
CA TYR A 129 2.22 -21.39 15.13
C TYR A 129 2.75 -22.74 14.60
N PRO A 130 2.03 -23.85 14.85
CA PRO A 130 2.50 -25.20 14.53
C PRO A 130 2.66 -25.47 13.02
N PHE A 131 2.13 -24.60 12.18
CA PHE A 131 2.31 -24.63 10.72
C PHE A 131 3.67 -24.09 10.27
N LEU A 132 4.47 -23.46 11.16
CA LEU A 132 5.78 -22.93 10.84
C LEU A 132 6.90 -23.97 11.09
N SER A 133 7.76 -24.12 10.09
CA SER A 133 9.03 -24.83 10.25
C SER A 133 10.13 -23.80 10.49
N ILE A 134 10.67 -23.73 11.69
CA ILE A 134 11.68 -22.77 12.11
C ILE A 134 12.89 -23.43 12.76
N SER A 135 14.03 -22.74 12.76
CA SER A 135 15.25 -23.20 13.43
C SER A 135 15.09 -23.23 14.96
N ASP A 136 15.96 -23.99 15.65
CA ASP A 136 15.92 -24.12 17.12
C ASP A 136 16.29 -22.84 17.86
N ASN A 137 16.97 -21.95 17.18
CA ASN A 137 17.38 -20.64 17.70
C ASN A 137 16.60 -19.48 17.04
N ALA A 138 15.40 -19.72 16.51
CA ALA A 138 14.58 -18.65 15.98
C ALA A 138 14.18 -17.67 17.09
N ASP A 139 14.16 -16.37 16.73
CA ASP A 139 13.67 -15.26 17.54
C ASP A 139 12.39 -14.70 16.94
N GLY A 140 11.39 -14.43 17.74
CA GLY A 140 10.09 -13.91 17.33
C GLY A 140 9.73 -12.60 18.01
N LEU A 141 9.12 -11.68 17.23
CA LEU A 141 8.48 -10.49 17.74
C LEU A 141 7.02 -10.47 17.28
N VAL A 142 6.09 -10.59 18.22
CA VAL A 142 4.65 -10.54 17.94
C VAL A 142 4.10 -9.17 18.27
N GLU A 143 3.27 -8.65 17.38
CA GLU A 143 2.40 -7.50 17.64
C GLU A 143 0.94 -7.92 17.44
N SER A 144 0.12 -7.79 18.50
CA SER A 144 -1.31 -8.14 18.49
C SER A 144 -2.24 -6.94 18.37
N GLY A 145 -1.75 -5.74 18.64
CA GLY A 145 -2.54 -4.53 18.76
C GLY A 145 -2.69 -3.73 17.47
N GLY A 146 -3.48 -4.23 16.52
CA GLY A 146 -3.79 -3.49 15.30
C GLY A 146 -2.90 -3.81 14.10
N ALA A 147 -1.92 -4.69 14.24
CA ALA A 147 -1.19 -5.23 13.10
C ALA A 147 -2.04 -6.19 12.29
N GLY A 148 -1.72 -6.34 11.01
CA GLY A 148 -2.42 -7.24 10.11
C GLY A 148 -2.24 -6.84 8.66
N HIS A 149 -3.32 -6.88 7.87
CA HIS A 149 -3.27 -6.44 6.48
C HIS A 149 -4.49 -5.61 6.07
N ILE A 150 -4.33 -4.86 5.00
CA ILE A 150 -5.41 -4.13 4.33
C ILE A 150 -5.61 -4.68 2.92
N GLY A 151 -6.84 -4.59 2.40
CA GLY A 151 -7.14 -4.70 0.97
C GLY A 151 -6.91 -3.35 0.29
N PRO A 152 -5.81 -3.14 -0.43
CA PRO A 152 -5.48 -1.81 -0.96
C PRO A 152 -6.49 -1.30 -1.99
N ARG A 153 -7.10 -2.18 -2.82
CA ARG A 153 -8.22 -1.80 -3.70
C ARG A 153 -9.40 -1.24 -2.89
N LYS A 154 -9.81 -1.97 -1.87
CA LYS A 154 -10.93 -1.57 -1.01
C LYS A 154 -10.63 -0.32 -0.20
N MET A 155 -9.38 -0.14 0.24
CA MET A 155 -8.97 1.08 0.92
C MET A 155 -9.05 2.31 0.00
N VAL A 156 -8.58 2.22 -1.25
CA VAL A 156 -8.72 3.30 -2.23
C VAL A 156 -10.20 3.58 -2.53
N GLN A 157 -11.02 2.52 -2.63
CA GLN A 157 -12.47 2.67 -2.79
C GLN A 157 -13.09 3.44 -1.61
N ALA A 158 -12.78 3.05 -0.36
CA ALA A 158 -13.27 3.72 0.83
C ALA A 158 -12.90 5.21 0.87
N GLN A 159 -11.62 5.51 0.62
CA GLN A 159 -11.12 6.90 0.57
C GLN A 159 -11.79 7.71 -0.53
N THR A 160 -11.96 7.13 -1.73
CA THR A 160 -12.62 7.78 -2.87
C THR A 160 -14.07 8.11 -2.57
N LEU A 161 -14.83 7.13 -2.03
CA LEU A 161 -16.24 7.34 -1.65
C LEU A 161 -16.40 8.46 -0.61
N LEU A 162 -15.52 8.50 0.37
CA LEU A 162 -15.57 9.54 1.39
C LEU A 162 -15.19 10.92 0.82
N ALA A 163 -14.22 10.98 -0.09
CA ALA A 163 -13.88 12.21 -0.79
C ALA A 163 -15.05 12.75 -1.65
N GLU A 164 -15.73 11.87 -2.40
CA GLU A 164 -16.93 12.22 -3.19
C GLU A 164 -18.08 12.72 -2.31
N ARG A 165 -18.34 12.04 -1.18
CA ARG A 165 -19.36 12.46 -0.21
C ARG A 165 -19.04 13.82 0.42
N ALA A 166 -17.75 14.15 0.54
CA ALA A 166 -17.28 15.45 1.01
C ALA A 166 -17.23 16.53 -0.10
N GLY A 167 -17.70 16.23 -1.32
CA GLY A 167 -17.80 17.18 -2.43
C GLY A 167 -16.62 17.20 -3.40
N ALA A 168 -15.67 16.29 -3.29
CA ALA A 168 -14.57 16.20 -4.27
C ALA A 168 -15.07 15.71 -5.63
N THR A 169 -14.56 16.31 -6.71
CA THR A 169 -14.81 15.86 -8.09
C THR A 169 -13.79 14.80 -8.48
N MET A 170 -14.25 13.60 -8.89
CA MET A 170 -13.38 12.54 -9.41
C MET A 170 -13.31 12.61 -10.94
N ILE A 171 -12.11 12.86 -11.46
CA ILE A 171 -11.81 12.90 -12.91
C ILE A 171 -11.09 11.60 -13.27
N ARG A 172 -11.81 10.70 -13.98
CA ARG A 172 -11.37 9.32 -14.26
C ARG A 172 -10.51 9.24 -15.53
N GLU A 173 -9.51 10.11 -15.62
CA GLU A 173 -8.60 10.21 -16.75
C GLU A 173 -7.15 10.35 -16.23
N ALA A 174 -6.16 9.99 -17.03
CA ALA A 174 -4.76 10.14 -16.71
C ALA A 174 -4.25 11.55 -17.01
N ALA A 175 -3.46 12.11 -16.10
CA ALA A 175 -2.76 13.36 -16.34
C ALA A 175 -1.55 13.13 -17.27
N ARG A 176 -1.39 14.03 -18.24
CA ARG A 176 -0.32 14.00 -19.24
C ARG A 176 0.79 15.02 -18.94
N ALA A 177 0.42 16.23 -18.54
CA ALA A 177 1.36 17.30 -18.28
C ALA A 177 0.80 18.31 -17.27
N ILE A 178 1.69 19.09 -16.67
CA ILE A 178 1.35 20.20 -15.78
C ILE A 178 1.99 21.46 -16.33
N ARG A 179 1.22 22.55 -16.40
CA ARG A 179 1.70 23.87 -16.84
C ARG A 179 1.30 24.94 -15.84
N THR A 180 2.29 25.74 -15.42
CA THR A 180 2.00 26.95 -14.64
C THR A 180 1.53 28.05 -15.58
N VAL A 181 0.42 28.68 -15.24
CA VAL A 181 -0.19 29.80 -15.99
C VAL A 181 -0.39 31.00 -15.05
N SER A 182 -0.72 32.15 -15.58
CA SER A 182 -0.89 33.39 -14.78
C SER A 182 -2.00 33.26 -13.72
N SER A 183 -3.02 32.44 -13.97
CA SER A 183 -4.17 32.21 -13.09
C SER A 183 -4.05 30.99 -12.19
N GLY A 184 -2.90 30.30 -12.17
CA GLY A 184 -2.69 29.07 -11.38
C GLY A 184 -1.98 27.98 -12.15
N VAL A 185 -2.59 26.79 -12.24
CA VAL A 185 -2.02 25.59 -12.87
C VAL A 185 -3.03 24.95 -13.80
N GLU A 186 -2.58 24.51 -14.96
CA GLU A 186 -3.33 23.66 -15.89
C GLU A 186 -2.75 22.26 -15.91
N VAL A 187 -3.63 21.27 -15.84
CA VAL A 187 -3.31 19.85 -15.99
C VAL A 187 -3.91 19.37 -17.29
N ASP A 188 -3.06 19.03 -18.25
CA ASP A 188 -3.46 18.40 -19.51
C ASP A 188 -3.76 16.92 -19.26
N LEU A 189 -4.88 16.43 -19.78
CA LEU A 189 -5.25 15.03 -19.68
C LEU A 189 -4.95 14.28 -21.00
N TRP A 190 -4.95 12.97 -20.95
CA TRP A 190 -4.65 12.13 -22.14
C TRP A 190 -5.77 12.17 -23.19
N ASP A 191 -7.01 12.44 -22.78
CA ASP A 191 -8.14 12.65 -23.71
C ASP A 191 -8.11 14.00 -24.41
N GLY A 192 -7.12 14.86 -24.08
CA GLY A 192 -6.97 16.21 -24.64
C GLY A 192 -7.70 17.30 -23.86
N SER A 193 -8.45 16.95 -22.84
CA SER A 193 -9.08 17.96 -21.97
C SER A 193 -8.07 18.60 -21.02
N VAL A 194 -8.44 19.76 -20.44
CA VAL A 194 -7.59 20.52 -19.53
C VAL A 194 -8.36 20.81 -18.24
N VAL A 195 -7.72 20.55 -17.11
CA VAL A 195 -8.25 20.88 -15.78
C VAL A 195 -7.49 22.05 -15.19
N GLN A 196 -8.22 23.11 -14.79
CA GLN A 196 -7.63 24.29 -14.19
C GLN A 196 -7.77 24.27 -12.67
N ALA A 197 -6.69 24.65 -11.97
CA ALA A 197 -6.64 24.73 -10.50
C ALA A 197 -5.75 25.89 -10.04
N GLU A 198 -5.96 26.34 -8.80
CA GLU A 198 -5.02 27.24 -8.15
C GLU A 198 -3.72 26.51 -7.79
N ARG A 199 -3.83 25.26 -7.36
CA ARG A 199 -2.70 24.41 -6.92
C ARG A 199 -2.89 22.96 -7.36
N VAL A 200 -1.77 22.27 -7.53
CA VAL A 200 -1.73 20.82 -7.82
C VAL A 200 -0.89 20.10 -6.78
N LEU A 201 -1.44 19.05 -6.20
CA LEU A 201 -0.72 18.07 -5.37
C LEU A 201 -0.40 16.84 -6.22
N VAL A 202 0.87 16.59 -6.49
CA VAL A 202 1.32 15.44 -7.30
C VAL A 202 1.47 14.21 -6.43
N THR A 203 0.65 13.19 -6.70
CA THR A 203 0.64 11.88 -6.02
C THR A 203 0.66 10.72 -7.00
N ALA A 204 1.28 10.94 -8.18
CA ALA A 204 1.26 10.02 -9.32
C ALA A 204 2.23 8.81 -9.18
N GLY A 205 2.79 8.56 -7.99
CA GLY A 205 3.64 7.42 -7.70
C GLY A 205 4.81 7.32 -8.67
N ALA A 206 5.01 6.13 -9.24
CA ALA A 206 6.07 5.86 -10.22
C ALA A 206 6.02 6.78 -11.45
N PHE A 207 4.81 7.19 -11.86
CA PHE A 207 4.59 8.01 -13.04
C PHE A 207 4.96 9.49 -12.85
N THR A 208 5.16 9.94 -11.63
CA THR A 208 5.66 11.30 -11.36
C THR A 208 6.96 11.58 -12.12
N LYS A 209 7.89 10.61 -12.15
CA LYS A 209 9.15 10.69 -12.91
C LYS A 209 8.97 10.24 -14.35
N ALA A 210 8.36 9.09 -14.57
CA ALA A 210 8.25 8.47 -15.88
C ALA A 210 7.45 9.30 -16.89
N CYS A 211 6.46 10.09 -16.43
CA CYS A 211 5.67 11.01 -17.26
C CYS A 211 6.12 12.47 -17.15
N GLY A 212 7.21 12.77 -16.46
CA GLY A 212 7.72 14.14 -16.33
C GLY A 212 6.77 15.09 -15.60
N LEU A 213 5.97 14.59 -14.65
CA LEU A 213 4.94 15.35 -13.95
C LEU A 213 5.47 16.23 -12.81
N SER A 214 6.77 16.34 -12.65
CA SER A 214 7.42 17.23 -11.70
C SER A 214 8.27 18.26 -12.43
N PRO A 215 8.16 19.56 -12.10
CA PRO A 215 9.02 20.59 -12.69
C PRO A 215 10.47 20.52 -12.18
N LYS A 216 10.72 19.73 -11.13
CA LYS A 216 12.03 19.53 -10.52
C LYS A 216 12.52 18.11 -10.76
N HIS A 217 13.82 17.94 -10.90
CA HIS A 217 14.42 16.62 -10.90
C HIS A 217 14.17 15.93 -9.55
N LEU A 218 13.62 14.73 -9.61
CA LEU A 218 13.39 13.89 -8.44
C LEU A 218 14.46 12.80 -8.38
N GLY A 219 15.22 12.77 -7.28
CA GLY A 219 16.20 11.71 -6.99
C GLY A 219 15.54 10.40 -6.57
N VAL A 220 14.54 9.92 -7.34
CA VAL A 220 13.75 8.73 -7.05
C VAL A 220 14.07 7.64 -8.06
N THR A 221 14.28 6.42 -7.58
CA THR A 221 14.38 5.21 -8.40
C THR A 221 13.11 4.38 -8.24
N VAL A 222 12.52 3.97 -9.36
CA VAL A 222 11.33 3.13 -9.40
C VAL A 222 11.77 1.68 -9.61
N TYR A 223 11.33 0.79 -8.71
CA TYR A 223 11.58 -0.64 -8.80
C TYR A 223 10.30 -1.42 -9.09
N GLY A 224 10.39 -2.42 -9.96
CA GLY A 224 9.34 -3.40 -10.16
C GLY A 224 9.44 -4.49 -9.09
N ARG A 225 8.40 -4.63 -8.27
CA ARG A 225 8.31 -5.67 -7.24
C ARG A 225 7.37 -6.77 -7.68
N THR A 226 7.91 -7.97 -7.84
CA THR A 226 7.12 -9.17 -8.12
C THR A 226 6.76 -9.86 -6.80
N VAL A 227 5.55 -10.37 -6.73
CA VAL A 227 5.08 -11.17 -5.59
C VAL A 227 4.64 -12.54 -6.09
N VAL A 228 4.77 -13.55 -5.23
CA VAL A 228 4.29 -14.89 -5.49
C VAL A 228 2.97 -15.08 -4.76
N LEU A 229 1.97 -15.58 -5.47
CA LEU A 229 0.70 -16.00 -4.91
C LEU A 229 0.68 -17.55 -4.91
N VAL A 230 0.65 -18.15 -3.72
CA VAL A 230 0.57 -19.59 -3.55
C VAL A 230 -0.88 -19.97 -3.27
N GLY A 231 -1.50 -20.71 -4.19
CA GLY A 231 -2.89 -21.16 -4.03
C GLY A 231 -3.04 -22.07 -2.81
N ILE A 232 -4.08 -21.81 -2.01
CA ILE A 232 -4.39 -22.56 -0.79
C ILE A 232 -5.83 -23.03 -0.86
N GLU A 233 -6.05 -24.33 -0.65
CA GLU A 233 -7.38 -24.96 -0.74
C GLU A 233 -7.62 -25.97 0.39
N GLY A 234 -8.89 -26.28 0.61
CA GLY A 234 -9.32 -27.33 1.54
C GLY A 234 -8.83 -27.12 2.97
N GLU A 235 -8.34 -28.18 3.59
CA GLU A 235 -7.88 -28.20 5.00
C GLU A 235 -6.74 -27.22 5.28
N ALA A 236 -5.96 -26.85 4.26
CA ALA A 236 -4.85 -25.90 4.44
C ALA A 236 -5.35 -24.48 4.78
N ILE A 237 -6.55 -24.08 4.33
CA ILE A 237 -7.16 -22.81 4.70
C ILE A 237 -7.44 -22.78 6.22
N ASP A 238 -8.03 -23.87 6.73
CA ASP A 238 -8.34 -24.00 8.16
C ASP A 238 -7.07 -24.04 9.02
N ALA A 239 -6.03 -24.75 8.57
CA ALA A 239 -4.75 -24.81 9.26
C ALA A 239 -4.07 -23.42 9.39
N LEU A 240 -4.29 -22.53 8.43
CA LEU A 240 -3.68 -21.21 8.36
C LEU A 240 -4.62 -20.06 8.80
N LYS A 241 -5.83 -20.35 9.25
CA LYS A 241 -6.83 -19.31 9.62
C LYS A 241 -6.37 -18.32 10.69
N ASN A 242 -5.46 -18.72 11.56
CA ASN A 242 -4.88 -17.90 12.62
C ASN A 242 -3.47 -17.38 12.27
N MET A 243 -3.06 -17.48 11.01
CA MET A 243 -1.76 -17.00 10.57
C MET A 243 -1.72 -15.48 10.60
N PRO A 244 -0.78 -14.85 11.33
CA PRO A 244 -0.56 -13.41 11.26
C PRO A 244 0.12 -13.02 9.95
N THR A 245 0.21 -11.74 9.67
CA THR A 245 1.18 -11.25 8.69
C THR A 245 2.60 -11.45 9.23
N MET A 246 3.56 -11.76 8.36
CA MET A 246 4.90 -12.13 8.80
C MET A 246 5.98 -11.40 8.01
N ILE A 247 7.10 -11.12 8.68
CA ILE A 247 8.37 -10.82 8.03
C ILE A 247 9.40 -11.82 8.56
N ASP A 248 10.02 -12.57 7.65
CA ASP A 248 11.20 -13.37 7.96
C ASP A 248 12.45 -12.55 7.58
N SER A 249 13.11 -12.01 8.59
CA SER A 249 14.30 -11.18 8.40
C SER A 249 15.54 -11.96 7.97
N ASN A 250 15.53 -13.30 8.06
CA ASN A 250 16.65 -14.15 7.62
C ASN A 250 16.73 -14.19 6.09
N ILE A 251 15.57 -14.14 5.43
CA ILE A 251 15.46 -14.17 3.97
C ILE A 251 14.92 -12.87 3.37
N GLY A 252 14.58 -11.89 4.20
CA GLY A 252 14.04 -10.59 3.75
C GLY A 252 12.65 -10.69 3.11
N ALA A 253 11.88 -11.75 3.43
CA ALA A 253 10.56 -11.97 2.87
C ALA A 253 9.45 -11.46 3.79
N TYR A 254 8.41 -10.87 3.19
CA TYR A 254 7.14 -10.71 3.87
C TYR A 254 6.12 -11.73 3.38
N ILE A 255 5.24 -12.17 4.27
CA ILE A 255 4.23 -13.19 4.00
C ILE A 255 2.89 -12.71 4.56
N LEU A 256 1.84 -12.80 3.76
CA LEU A 256 0.47 -12.53 4.20
C LEU A 256 -0.30 -13.86 4.30
N PRO A 257 -1.22 -13.97 5.29
CA PRO A 257 -2.07 -15.14 5.43
C PRO A 257 -2.95 -15.37 4.20
N PRO A 258 -3.69 -16.48 4.10
CA PRO A 258 -4.62 -16.72 3.01
C PRO A 258 -5.62 -15.57 2.86
N ILE A 259 -5.66 -14.99 1.66
CA ILE A 259 -6.58 -13.91 1.28
C ILE A 259 -7.32 -14.36 0.04
N THR A 260 -8.64 -14.19 0.01
CA THR A 260 -9.45 -14.48 -1.18
C THR A 260 -9.34 -13.35 -2.19
N TYR A 261 -8.99 -13.70 -3.41
CA TYR A 261 -8.84 -12.80 -4.56
C TYR A 261 -10.12 -12.76 -5.41
N PRO A 262 -10.25 -11.81 -6.37
CA PRO A 262 -11.44 -11.66 -7.19
C PRO A 262 -11.79 -12.88 -8.07
N ASP A 263 -10.84 -13.77 -8.32
CA ASP A 263 -11.05 -15.04 -9.02
C ASP A 263 -11.75 -16.12 -8.15
N GLY A 264 -12.02 -15.81 -6.89
CA GLY A 264 -12.66 -16.69 -5.92
C GLY A 264 -11.71 -17.66 -5.21
N HIS A 265 -10.41 -17.64 -5.53
CA HIS A 265 -9.41 -18.49 -4.89
C HIS A 265 -8.70 -17.75 -3.74
N SER A 266 -8.21 -18.54 -2.79
CA SER A 266 -7.41 -18.02 -1.66
C SER A 266 -5.91 -18.25 -1.89
N TYR A 267 -5.11 -17.24 -1.58
CA TYR A 267 -3.67 -17.29 -1.78
C TYR A 267 -2.93 -16.80 -0.55
N LEU A 268 -1.83 -17.49 -0.21
CA LEU A 268 -0.73 -16.89 0.54
C LEU A 268 0.02 -15.96 -0.40
N LYS A 269 0.33 -14.75 0.06
CA LYS A 269 1.14 -13.81 -0.70
C LYS A 269 2.53 -13.70 -0.10
N ILE A 270 3.56 -13.92 -0.92
CA ILE A 270 4.96 -13.81 -0.53
C ILE A 270 5.64 -12.76 -1.40
N GLY A 271 6.37 -11.85 -0.78
CA GLY A 271 7.16 -10.85 -1.49
C GLY A 271 8.54 -10.69 -0.89
N ILE A 272 9.53 -10.58 -1.76
CA ILE A 272 10.93 -10.33 -1.43
C ILE A 272 11.38 -9.14 -2.25
N GLY A 273 12.10 -8.18 -1.62
CA GLY A 273 12.82 -7.16 -2.34
C GLY A 273 14.25 -7.63 -2.59
N THR A 274 14.72 -7.59 -3.83
CA THR A 274 16.07 -7.99 -4.20
C THR A 274 16.82 -6.89 -4.95
N GLU A 275 18.13 -6.97 -4.99
CA GLU A 275 18.97 -6.08 -5.82
C GLU A 275 18.76 -6.34 -7.33
N ALA A 276 18.22 -7.52 -7.68
CA ALA A 276 17.89 -7.89 -9.05
C ALA A 276 16.55 -7.34 -9.53
N ASP A 277 15.79 -6.62 -8.68
CA ASP A 277 14.52 -6.03 -9.09
C ASP A 277 14.74 -5.01 -10.22
N PRO A 278 13.95 -5.07 -11.30
CA PRO A 278 14.12 -4.18 -12.43
C PRO A 278 13.85 -2.72 -12.03
N GLN A 279 14.67 -1.82 -12.58
CA GLN A 279 14.53 -0.38 -12.40
C GLN A 279 13.92 0.25 -13.65
N PHE A 280 13.03 1.23 -13.45
CA PHE A 280 12.33 1.90 -14.53
C PHE A 280 12.52 3.42 -14.46
N ALA A 281 12.78 4.02 -15.64
CA ALA A 281 12.94 5.46 -15.78
C ALA A 281 11.84 6.11 -16.64
N ASP A 282 11.15 5.32 -17.46
CA ASP A 282 10.22 5.79 -18.48
C ASP A 282 8.90 4.98 -18.47
N LEU A 283 7.91 5.53 -19.16
CA LEU A 283 6.56 4.97 -19.22
C LEU A 283 6.50 3.63 -19.99
N ASP A 284 7.22 3.52 -21.09
CA ASP A 284 7.13 2.33 -21.97
C ASP A 284 7.65 1.08 -21.26
N ASN A 285 8.77 1.20 -20.56
CA ASN A 285 9.34 0.11 -19.76
C ASN A 285 8.44 -0.27 -18.59
N LEU A 286 7.83 0.71 -17.90
CA LEU A 286 6.83 0.45 -16.86
C LEU A 286 5.60 -0.29 -17.39
N GLN A 287 5.08 0.14 -18.54
CA GLN A 287 3.91 -0.51 -19.18
C GLN A 287 4.22 -1.93 -19.62
N ASN A 288 5.38 -2.14 -20.24
CA ASN A 288 5.80 -3.48 -20.67
C ASN A 288 5.94 -4.43 -19.49
N TRP A 289 6.55 -3.99 -18.40
CA TRP A 289 6.65 -4.79 -17.18
C TRP A 289 5.27 -5.07 -16.55
N PHE A 290 4.35 -4.11 -16.58
CA PHE A 290 3.00 -4.30 -16.04
C PHE A 290 2.19 -5.34 -16.81
N LYS A 291 2.39 -5.44 -18.12
CA LYS A 291 1.71 -6.43 -18.98
C LYS A 291 2.19 -7.87 -18.73
N GLY A 292 3.44 -8.07 -18.34
CA GLY A 292 4.09 -9.36 -18.04
C GLY A 292 5.11 -9.72 -19.05
#